data_94be6f68fa352640ef8d0b382fff8280
#
_entry.id   94be6f68fa352640ef8d0b382fff8280
#
_cell.length_a   1.000
_cell.length_b   1.000
_cell.length_c   1.000
_cell.angle_alpha   90.00
_cell.angle_beta   90.00
_cell.angle_gamma   90.00
#
_symmetry.space_group_name_H-M   'P 1'
#
loop_
_entity.id
_entity.type
_entity.pdbx_description
1 polymer ?
#
loop_
_entity_poly.entity_id
_entity_poly.type
_entity_poly.pdbx_seq_one_letter_code
_entity_poly.pdbx_strand_id
1 'polypeptide(L)' 'MSDFSSKCRKYLTDTGETVYQLASSSGLDRTSLQRMLTGKRLPSIDFIHQFCDSIRINPSQRLELMELYKIEKI' A
#
# COMPACT_ATOMS: atom_id res chain seq x y z
N MET A 1 5.12 -8.13 -11.82
CA MET A 1 4.53 -7.36 -10.71
C MET A 1 4.02 -8.31 -9.66
N SER A 2 4.12 -7.89 -8.42
CA SER A 2 3.71 -8.75 -7.30
C SER A 2 2.22 -8.61 -7.03
N ASP A 3 1.64 -9.64 -6.44
CA ASP A 3 0.24 -9.62 -6.02
C ASP A 3 0.00 -8.56 -4.95
N PHE A 4 0.99 -8.37 -4.08
CA PHE A 4 0.92 -7.35 -3.03
C PHE A 4 0.79 -5.95 -3.64
N SER A 5 1.67 -5.60 -4.57
CA SER A 5 1.63 -4.28 -5.19
C SER A 5 0.38 -4.07 -6.02
N SER A 6 -0.10 -5.11 -6.70
CA SER A 6 -1.36 -5.03 -7.46
C SER A 6 -2.55 -4.73 -6.56
N LYS A 7 -2.62 -5.38 -5.40
CA LYS A 7 -3.69 -5.12 -4.43
C LYS A 7 -3.59 -3.73 -3.83
N CYS A 8 -2.39 -3.27 -3.53
CA CYS A 8 -2.19 -1.92 -3.02
C CYS A 8 -2.71 -0.89 -4.02
N ARG A 9 -2.41 -1.06 -5.30
CA ARG A 9 -2.92 -0.17 -6.35
C ARG A 9 -4.43 -0.21 -6.44
N LYS A 10 -5.01 -1.41 -6.37
CA LYS A 10 -6.46 -1.57 -6.44
C LYS A 10 -7.13 -0.82 -5.29
N TYR A 11 -6.66 -1.02 -4.07
CA TYR A 11 -7.26 -0.38 -2.92
C TYR A 11 -7.10 1.14 -2.95
N LEU A 12 -5.96 1.63 -3.41
CA LEU A 12 -5.77 3.07 -3.59
C LEU A 12 -6.70 3.63 -4.66
N THR A 13 -6.82 2.95 -5.80
CA THR A 13 -7.72 3.36 -6.88
C THR A 13 -9.16 3.43 -6.39
N ASP A 14 -9.57 2.48 -5.55
CA ASP A 14 -10.93 2.44 -5.02
C ASP A 14 -11.25 3.65 -4.14
N THR A 15 -10.23 4.30 -3.56
CA THR A 15 -10.46 5.54 -2.78
C THR A 15 -10.70 6.76 -3.65
N GLY A 16 -10.34 6.69 -4.92
CA GLY A 16 -10.40 7.83 -5.83
C GLY A 16 -9.23 8.78 -5.70
N GLU A 17 -8.28 8.51 -4.81
CA GLU A 17 -7.10 9.36 -4.64
C GLU A 17 -5.96 8.92 -5.55
N THR A 18 -5.12 9.90 -5.94
CA THR A 18 -3.86 9.60 -6.62
C THR A 18 -2.76 9.38 -5.58
N VAL A 19 -1.63 8.83 -6.03
CA VAL A 19 -0.44 8.69 -5.18
C VAL A 19 -0.04 10.04 -4.59
N TYR A 20 -0.07 11.07 -5.41
CA TYR A 20 0.29 12.43 -4.99
C TYR A 20 -0.64 12.92 -3.87
N GLN A 21 -1.94 12.74 -4.06
CA GLN A 21 -2.93 13.16 -3.07
C GLN A 21 -2.76 12.41 -1.75
N LEU A 22 -2.56 11.10 -1.83
CA LEU A 22 -2.37 10.28 -0.64
C LEU A 22 -1.10 10.68 0.11
N ALA A 23 0.01 10.87 -0.60
CA ALA A 23 1.26 11.29 0.03
C ALA A 23 1.09 12.64 0.74
N SER A 24 0.38 13.56 0.10
CA SER A 24 0.14 14.89 0.67
C SER A 24 -0.70 14.84 1.94
N SER A 25 -1.76 14.04 1.94
CA SER A 25 -2.70 13.98 3.07
C SER A 25 -2.20 13.11 4.22
N SER A 26 -1.44 12.07 3.93
CA SER A 26 -1.01 11.10 4.95
C SER A 26 0.37 11.38 5.52
N GLY A 27 1.18 12.18 4.82
CA GLY A 27 2.56 12.40 5.20
C GLY A 27 3.51 11.28 4.77
N LEU A 28 3.00 10.27 4.05
CA LEU A 28 3.85 9.20 3.54
C LEU A 28 4.74 9.70 2.41
N ASP A 29 5.96 9.16 2.32
CA ASP A 29 6.89 9.52 1.28
C ASP A 29 6.37 9.05 -0.08
N ARG A 30 6.26 10.01 -1.03
CA ARG A 30 5.71 9.71 -2.35
C ARG A 30 6.56 8.70 -3.12
N THR A 31 7.88 8.82 -3.06
CA THR A 31 8.78 7.90 -3.75
C THR A 31 8.61 6.48 -3.22
N SER A 32 8.52 6.33 -1.90
CA SER A 32 8.28 5.02 -1.28
C SER A 32 6.95 4.44 -1.68
N LEU A 33 5.89 5.26 -1.72
CA LEU A 33 4.57 4.84 -2.20
C LEU A 33 4.65 4.32 -3.63
N GLN A 34 5.29 5.06 -4.52
CA GLN A 34 5.40 4.67 -5.92
C GLN A 34 6.15 3.34 -6.07
N ARG A 35 7.24 3.17 -5.33
CA ARG A 35 8.02 1.94 -5.37
C ARG A 35 7.23 0.74 -4.88
N MET A 36 6.45 0.92 -3.82
CA MET A 36 5.56 -0.12 -3.30
C MET A 36 4.50 -0.49 -4.34
N LEU A 37 3.86 0.50 -4.94
CA LEU A 37 2.75 0.29 -5.88
C LEU A 37 3.22 -0.30 -7.22
N THR A 38 4.48 -0.07 -7.59
CA THR A 38 5.02 -0.62 -8.84
C THR A 38 5.77 -1.93 -8.63
N GLY A 39 5.88 -2.39 -7.39
CA GLY A 39 6.57 -3.65 -7.07
C GLY A 39 8.08 -3.55 -7.08
N LYS A 40 8.65 -2.35 -7.17
CA LYS A 40 10.10 -2.15 -7.18
C LYS A 40 10.73 -2.33 -5.82
N ARG A 41 9.98 -2.12 -4.76
CA ARG A 41 10.48 -2.25 -3.40
C ARG A 41 9.36 -2.65 -2.46
N LEU A 42 9.68 -3.58 -1.56
CA LEU A 42 8.77 -3.97 -0.48
C LEU A 42 9.06 -3.07 0.72
N PRO A 43 8.09 -2.28 1.19
CA PRO A 43 8.31 -1.35 2.29
C PRO A 43 8.37 -2.06 3.64
N SER A 44 8.67 -1.30 4.70
CA SER A 44 8.60 -1.83 6.06
C SER A 44 7.15 -2.10 6.46
N ILE A 45 6.96 -2.93 7.47
CA ILE A 45 5.62 -3.24 7.97
C ILE A 45 4.93 -2.00 8.52
N ASP A 46 5.69 -1.10 9.15
CA ASP A 46 5.12 0.15 9.68
C ASP A 46 4.57 1.02 8.54
N PHE A 47 5.28 1.09 7.43
CA PHE A 47 4.82 1.83 6.26
C PHE A 47 3.51 1.25 5.74
N ILE A 48 3.40 -0.07 5.70
CA ILE A 48 2.18 -0.74 5.23
C ILE A 48 1.01 -0.42 6.14
N HIS A 49 1.22 -0.44 7.46
CA HIS A 49 0.16 -0.08 8.39
C HIS A 49 -0.30 1.36 8.21
N GLN A 50 0.64 2.29 8.02
CA GLN A 50 0.30 3.68 7.75
C GLN A 50 -0.47 3.83 6.45
N PHE A 51 -0.07 3.10 5.41
CA PHE A 51 -0.78 3.09 4.15
C PHE A 51 -2.22 2.59 4.33
N CYS A 52 -2.39 1.47 5.01
CA CYS A 52 -3.71 0.90 5.27
C CYS A 52 -4.60 1.85 6.06
N ASP A 53 -4.04 2.51 7.08
CA ASP A 53 -4.79 3.48 7.87
C ASP A 53 -5.22 4.68 7.02
N SER A 54 -4.34 5.13 6.14
CA SER A 54 -4.59 6.32 5.32
C SER A 54 -5.69 6.09 4.29
N ILE A 55 -5.78 4.90 3.72
CA ILE A 55 -6.83 4.58 2.74
C ILE A 55 -8.06 3.96 3.39
N ARG A 56 -8.04 3.76 4.69
CA ARG A 56 -9.19 3.32 5.49
C ARG A 56 -9.82 2.03 5.00
N ILE A 57 -9.00 1.06 4.62
CA ILE A 57 -9.51 -0.25 4.20
C ILE A 57 -10.06 -1.01 5.40
N ASN A 58 -10.99 -1.93 5.13
CA ASN A 58 -11.60 -2.72 6.20
C ASN A 58 -10.61 -3.79 6.72
N PRO A 59 -10.90 -4.39 7.90
CA PRO A 59 -10.00 -5.40 8.47
C PRO A 59 -9.70 -6.59 7.57
N SER A 60 -10.68 -7.03 6.78
CA SER A 60 -10.47 -8.14 5.85
C SER A 60 -9.46 -7.80 4.76
N GLN A 61 -9.56 -6.60 4.22
CA GLN A 61 -8.63 -6.13 3.19
C GLN A 61 -7.22 -5.94 3.76
N ARG A 62 -7.13 -5.40 4.98
CA ARG A 62 -5.84 -5.25 5.66
C ARG A 62 -5.18 -6.61 5.88
N LEU A 63 -5.95 -7.59 6.34
CA LEU A 63 -5.44 -8.93 6.56
C LEU A 63 -4.92 -9.55 5.27
N GLU A 64 -5.66 -9.37 4.18
CA GLU A 64 -5.24 -9.86 2.87
C GLU A 64 -3.91 -9.24 2.44
N LEU A 65 -3.75 -7.93 2.60
CA LEU A 65 -2.48 -7.26 2.29
C LEU A 65 -1.33 -7.79 3.14
N MET A 66 -1.57 -8.02 4.43
CA MET A 66 -0.53 -8.55 5.31
C MET A 66 -0.12 -9.95 4.93
N GLU A 67 -1.06 -10.80 4.51
CA GLU A 67 -0.74 -12.14 4.03
C GLU A 67 0.10 -12.09 2.76
N LEU A 68 -0.27 -11.26 1.81
CA LEU A 68 0.50 -11.08 0.58
C LEU A 68 1.90 -10.52 0.87
N TYR A 69 2.00 -9.61 1.83
CA TYR A 69 3.28 -9.06 2.25
C TYR A 69 4.20 -10.16 2.78
N LYS A 70 3.67 -11.04 3.63
CA LYS A 70 4.45 -12.15 4.20
C LYS A 70 5.00 -13.07 3.11
N ILE A 71 4.19 -13.36 2.10
CA ILE A 71 4.60 -14.19 0.97
C ILE A 71 5.74 -13.53 0.21
N GLU A 72 5.63 -12.24 -0.06
CA GLU A 72 6.65 -11.50 -0.81
C GLU A 72 7.96 -11.36 -0.04
N LYS A 73 7.87 -11.27 1.28
CA LYS A 73 9.04 -11.04 2.13
C LYS A 73 9.94 -12.27 2.23
N ILE A 74 9.46 -13.45 1.92
CA ILE A 74 10.25 -14.68 1.96
C ILE A 74 11.31 -14.73 0.82
#